data_9a79c147295c1ecd553dcdadc4559869
#
_entry.id   9a79c147295c1ecd553dcdadc4559869
#
_cell.length_a   1.000
_cell.length_b   1.000
_cell.length_c   1.000
_cell.angle_alpha   90.00
_cell.angle_beta   90.00
_cell.angle_gamma   90.00
#
_symmetry.space_group_name_H-M   'P 1'
#
loop_
_entity.id
_entity.type
_entity.pdbx_description
1 polymer ?
#
loop_
_entity_poly.entity_id
_entity_poly.type
_entity_poly.pdbx_seq_one_letter_code
_entity_poly.pdbx_strand_id
1 'polypeptide(L)'
;TTFTLEERIATLEGGLQTVLVPSGLAAISLVDLALLSAGDEVLLPANVYGPSREFARHELARFGIRHRLYDPMDVAGFESMLEPATRLVWLEAPGSVTMEFPDLQGLVAAARNRGVLTALDNTWGAGVAFGAFACGVDIAMQALTKFPSGGGDVLMGSVTTRDAALHQRLKLTHMRLGLGVAANDAELVLRSLPTLALRYEAQDRAGRALASWLATRPEVARVLPPSLPGSPGHAHWQRHCRAAAGLFSVMMDPRWSAAAVDRFVEALRLFRLGYSWAGPVSLVVPYDLATMRSPPPHAGTLVRFSLGFEAVADLQADIEQALRALG
;
A
#
# COMPACT_ATOMS: atom_id res chain seq x y z
N THR A 1 14.88 -16.30 15.93
CA THR A 1 13.77 -16.19 14.95
C THR A 1 13.50 -14.74 14.59
N THR A 2 13.20 -13.86 15.57
CA THR A 2 12.93 -12.42 15.29
C THR A 2 14.10 -11.72 14.63
N PHE A 3 15.31 -11.79 15.15
CA PHE A 3 16.50 -11.20 14.53
C PHE A 3 16.81 -11.75 13.13
N THR A 4 16.56 -13.06 12.91
CA THR A 4 16.72 -13.65 11.58
C THR A 4 15.69 -13.07 10.61
N LEU A 5 14.45 -12.85 11.06
CA LEU A 5 13.42 -12.23 10.23
C LEU A 5 13.77 -10.78 9.93
N GLU A 6 14.23 -10.00 10.92
CA GLU A 6 14.69 -8.62 10.73
C GLU A 6 15.78 -8.53 9.67
N GLU A 7 16.77 -9.42 9.74
CA GLU A 7 17.87 -9.51 8.74
C GLU A 7 17.35 -9.84 7.34
N ARG A 8 16.42 -10.81 7.23
CA ARG A 8 15.84 -11.20 5.93
C ARG A 8 15.00 -10.09 5.32
N ILE A 9 14.21 -9.39 6.12
CA ILE A 9 13.41 -8.25 5.64
C ILE A 9 14.34 -7.08 5.25
N ALA A 10 15.37 -6.77 6.03
CA ALA A 10 16.37 -5.77 5.67
C ALA A 10 17.02 -6.09 4.30
N THR A 11 17.41 -7.34 4.08
CA THR A 11 17.98 -7.79 2.81
C THR A 11 17.00 -7.66 1.66
N LEU A 12 15.74 -8.08 1.87
CA LEU A 12 14.67 -8.03 0.87
C LEU A 12 14.38 -6.59 0.42
N GLU A 13 14.30 -5.65 1.36
CA GLU A 13 14.09 -4.22 1.07
C GLU A 13 15.35 -3.52 0.52
N GLY A 14 16.52 -4.12 0.69
CA GLY A 14 17.79 -3.49 0.37
C GLY A 14 18.24 -2.46 1.40
N GLY A 15 17.75 -2.60 2.65
CA GLY A 15 18.17 -1.81 3.81
C GLY A 15 19.34 -2.44 4.56
N LEU A 16 19.72 -1.84 5.70
CA LEU A 16 20.75 -2.38 6.61
C LEU A 16 20.13 -3.03 7.85
N GLN A 17 19.09 -2.40 8.41
CA GLN A 17 18.52 -2.79 9.69
C GLN A 17 17.01 -2.64 9.67
N THR A 18 16.32 -3.59 10.31
CA THR A 18 14.88 -3.63 10.44
C THR A 18 14.47 -3.72 11.91
N VAL A 19 13.31 -3.18 12.23
CA VAL A 19 12.61 -3.37 13.50
C VAL A 19 11.24 -3.98 13.17
N LEU A 20 10.89 -5.09 13.82
CA LEU A 20 9.57 -5.73 13.71
C LEU A 20 8.57 -5.10 14.68
N VAL A 21 7.33 -4.97 14.26
CA VAL A 21 6.22 -4.39 15.05
C VAL A 21 4.94 -5.20 14.87
N PRO A 22 3.94 -5.07 15.78
CA PRO A 22 2.75 -5.94 15.78
C PRO A 22 1.83 -5.81 14.57
N SER A 23 1.94 -4.74 13.77
CA SER A 23 1.11 -4.53 12.57
C SER A 23 1.71 -3.49 11.63
N GLY A 24 1.19 -3.38 10.41
CA GLY A 24 1.55 -2.31 9.49
C GLY A 24 1.23 -0.91 10.06
N LEU A 25 0.08 -0.74 10.71
CA LEU A 25 -0.24 0.54 11.36
C LEU A 25 0.69 0.84 12.54
N ALA A 26 1.14 -0.18 13.28
CA ALA A 26 2.16 -0.01 14.32
C ALA A 26 3.51 0.43 13.72
N ALA A 27 3.84 0.02 12.50
CA ALA A 27 5.04 0.50 11.80
C ALA A 27 4.92 1.99 11.48
N ILE A 28 3.78 2.43 10.97
CA ILE A 28 3.51 3.84 10.67
C ILE A 28 3.57 4.67 11.96
N SER A 29 2.84 4.27 12.99
CA SER A 29 2.83 4.98 14.27
C SER A 29 4.20 5.02 14.96
N LEU A 30 5.00 3.94 14.85
CA LEU A 30 6.37 3.93 15.35
C LEU A 30 7.24 4.99 14.66
N VAL A 31 7.17 5.09 13.34
CA VAL A 31 7.94 6.09 12.57
C VAL A 31 7.52 7.50 12.98
N ASP A 32 6.21 7.77 13.00
CA ASP A 32 5.69 9.09 13.37
C ASP A 32 6.11 9.48 14.79
N LEU A 33 5.87 8.62 15.78
CA LEU A 33 6.18 8.91 17.19
C LEU A 33 7.70 8.92 17.49
N ALA A 34 8.50 8.24 16.68
CA ALA A 34 9.96 8.32 16.81
C ALA A 34 10.53 9.62 16.24
N LEU A 35 9.92 10.19 15.20
CA LEU A 35 10.53 11.26 14.42
C LEU A 35 9.87 12.63 14.61
N LEU A 36 8.65 12.68 15.12
CA LEU A 36 7.88 13.93 15.27
C LEU A 36 7.74 14.33 16.74
N SER A 37 7.65 15.61 16.96
CA SER A 37 7.42 16.26 18.25
C SER A 37 6.31 17.29 18.15
N ALA A 38 5.80 17.79 19.28
CA ALA A 38 4.81 18.86 19.30
C ALA A 38 5.31 20.08 18.50
N GLY A 39 4.48 20.59 17.60
CA GLY A 39 4.79 21.69 16.69
C GLY A 39 5.32 21.24 15.31
N ASP A 40 5.73 19.98 15.16
CA ASP A 40 6.13 19.41 13.87
C ASP A 40 4.92 19.12 12.97
N GLU A 41 5.21 18.93 11.69
CA GLU A 41 4.24 18.57 10.66
C GLU A 41 4.69 17.33 9.88
N VAL A 42 3.72 16.45 9.56
CA VAL A 42 3.87 15.36 8.61
C VAL A 42 3.00 15.60 7.37
N LEU A 43 3.55 15.34 6.18
CA LEU A 43 2.78 15.33 4.94
C LEU A 43 2.42 13.89 4.56
N LEU A 44 1.15 13.67 4.21
CA LEU A 44 0.62 12.39 3.76
C LEU A 44 0.08 12.53 2.33
N PRO A 45 0.24 11.53 1.45
CA PRO A 45 -0.39 11.60 0.13
C PRO A 45 -1.92 11.53 0.27
N ALA A 46 -2.64 12.24 -0.61
CA ALA A 46 -4.10 12.31 -0.56
C ALA A 46 -4.79 10.94 -0.74
N ASN A 47 -4.07 9.97 -1.33
CA ASN A 47 -4.49 8.57 -1.51
C ASN A 47 -3.81 7.61 -0.53
N VAL A 48 -3.34 8.10 0.60
CA VAL A 48 -2.69 7.29 1.64
C VAL A 48 -3.64 6.23 2.20
N TYR A 49 -3.08 5.16 2.71
CA TYR A 49 -3.79 4.15 3.51
C TYR A 49 -4.67 4.80 4.58
N GLY A 50 -6.00 4.54 4.51
CA GLY A 50 -6.99 5.24 5.33
C GLY A 50 -6.68 5.29 6.83
N PRO A 51 -6.34 4.16 7.48
CA PRO A 51 -5.95 4.15 8.89
C PRO A 51 -4.74 5.03 9.24
N SER A 52 -3.79 5.24 8.32
CA SER A 52 -2.67 6.18 8.51
C SER A 52 -3.18 7.63 8.62
N ARG A 53 -4.11 8.00 7.72
CA ARG A 53 -4.75 9.33 7.77
C ARG A 53 -5.54 9.52 9.06
N GLU A 54 -6.32 8.53 9.47
CA GLU A 54 -7.10 8.62 10.72
C GLU A 54 -6.18 8.68 11.95
N PHE A 55 -5.08 7.94 11.97
CA PHE A 55 -4.07 8.05 13.02
C PHE A 55 -3.48 9.48 13.10
N ALA A 56 -3.11 10.06 11.97
CA ALA A 56 -2.59 11.43 11.94
C ALA A 56 -3.65 12.45 12.38
N ARG A 57 -4.89 12.29 11.92
CA ARG A 57 -6.01 13.19 12.23
C ARG A 57 -6.41 13.19 13.71
N HIS A 58 -6.38 12.03 14.33
CA HIS A 58 -6.90 11.86 15.69
C HIS A 58 -5.79 11.76 16.73
N GLU A 59 -4.80 10.89 16.53
CA GLU A 59 -3.80 10.63 17.55
C GLU A 59 -2.62 11.62 17.49
N LEU A 60 -2.03 11.86 16.32
CA LEU A 60 -0.92 12.82 16.21
C LEU A 60 -1.37 14.25 16.60
N ALA A 61 -2.60 14.63 16.22
CA ALA A 61 -3.16 15.93 16.60
C ALA A 61 -3.22 16.13 18.12
N ARG A 62 -3.49 15.07 18.91
CA ARG A 62 -3.49 15.12 20.39
C ARG A 62 -2.10 15.39 20.97
N PHE A 63 -1.04 15.02 20.24
CA PHE A 63 0.35 15.29 20.61
C PHE A 63 0.86 16.63 20.05
N GLY A 64 -0.03 17.46 19.47
CA GLY A 64 0.34 18.74 18.89
C GLY A 64 1.13 18.64 17.58
N ILE A 65 1.05 17.50 16.90
CA ILE A 65 1.66 17.25 15.59
C ILE A 65 0.61 17.51 14.51
N ARG A 66 0.94 18.36 13.55
CA ARG A 66 0.05 18.70 12.43
C ARG A 66 0.24 17.72 11.27
N HIS A 67 -0.82 17.52 10.47
CA HIS A 67 -0.73 16.82 9.20
C HIS A 67 -1.42 17.63 8.09
N ARG A 68 -0.92 17.50 6.87
CA ARG A 68 -1.59 17.97 5.65
C ARG A 68 -1.50 16.89 4.58
N LEU A 69 -2.48 16.91 3.67
CA LEU A 69 -2.52 16.02 2.53
C LEU A 69 -1.95 16.73 1.30
N TYR A 70 -1.08 16.05 0.55
CA TYR A 70 -0.56 16.54 -0.72
C TYR A 70 -1.04 15.67 -1.89
N ASP A 71 -1.09 16.23 -3.11
CA ASP A 71 -1.34 15.44 -4.30
C ASP A 71 -0.07 14.67 -4.70
N PRO A 72 -0.07 13.32 -4.62
CA PRO A 72 1.13 12.53 -4.92
C PRO A 72 1.54 12.59 -6.39
N MET A 73 0.65 13.05 -7.28
CA MET A 73 0.91 13.16 -8.71
C MET A 73 1.42 14.55 -9.14
N ASP A 74 1.50 15.51 -8.21
CA ASP A 74 1.98 16.88 -8.45
C ASP A 74 3.23 17.17 -7.59
N VAL A 75 4.41 16.90 -8.13
CA VAL A 75 5.69 17.17 -7.44
C VAL A 75 5.91 18.64 -7.15
N ALA A 76 5.52 19.53 -8.04
CA ALA A 76 5.71 20.98 -7.87
C ALA A 76 4.79 21.53 -6.78
N GLY A 77 3.51 21.12 -6.78
CA GLY A 77 2.57 21.43 -5.72
C GLY A 77 3.04 20.89 -4.37
N PHE A 78 3.52 19.64 -4.33
CA PHE A 78 4.11 19.06 -3.13
C PHE A 78 5.30 19.87 -2.60
N GLU A 79 6.26 20.24 -3.48
CA GLU A 79 7.44 21.04 -3.07
C GLU A 79 7.05 22.37 -2.44
N SER A 80 6.01 23.03 -2.98
CA SER A 80 5.48 24.29 -2.45
C SER A 80 4.86 24.16 -1.05
N MET A 81 4.45 22.96 -0.66
CA MET A 81 3.88 22.67 0.64
C MET A 81 4.91 22.45 1.76
N LEU A 82 6.19 22.22 1.40
CA LEU A 82 7.24 21.98 2.39
C LEU A 82 7.58 23.23 3.19
N GLU A 83 7.23 23.23 4.48
CA GLU A 83 7.43 24.32 5.43
C GLU A 83 8.55 23.98 6.44
N PRO A 84 9.09 24.96 7.19
CA PRO A 84 10.09 24.69 8.22
C PRO A 84 9.64 23.73 9.32
N ALA A 85 8.33 23.61 9.55
CA ALA A 85 7.76 22.66 10.50
C ALA A 85 7.62 21.24 9.93
N THR A 86 7.68 21.07 8.61
CA THR A 86 7.58 19.76 7.97
C THR A 86 8.83 18.95 8.26
N ARG A 87 8.69 17.79 8.94
CA ARG A 87 9.80 16.91 9.36
C ARG A 87 9.78 15.57 8.69
N LEU A 88 8.60 15.11 8.27
CA LEU A 88 8.40 13.80 7.69
C LEU A 88 7.41 13.88 6.53
N VAL A 89 7.70 13.13 5.48
CA VAL A 89 6.80 12.90 4.36
C VAL A 89 6.57 11.39 4.22
N TRP A 90 5.32 10.98 4.27
CA TRP A 90 4.94 9.65 3.85
C TRP A 90 4.75 9.59 2.34
N LEU A 91 5.21 8.50 1.76
CA LEU A 91 5.04 8.13 0.36
C LEU A 91 4.32 6.79 0.30
N GLU A 92 3.51 6.58 -0.74
CA GLU A 92 2.85 5.30 -1.00
C GLU A 92 2.80 5.07 -2.51
N ALA A 93 3.26 3.90 -2.98
CA ALA A 93 3.37 3.60 -4.40
C ALA A 93 3.09 2.12 -4.72
N PRO A 94 1.96 1.84 -5.42
CA PRO A 94 0.89 2.79 -5.76
C PRO A 94 0.10 3.22 -4.53
N GLY A 95 -0.61 4.35 -4.64
CA GLY A 95 -1.49 4.81 -3.58
C GLY A 95 -2.65 3.87 -3.33
N SER A 96 -3.12 3.84 -2.10
CA SER A 96 -4.23 2.98 -1.66
C SER A 96 -5.48 3.21 -2.51
N VAL A 97 -6.13 2.12 -2.91
CA VAL A 97 -7.41 2.08 -3.60
C VAL A 97 -7.36 2.60 -5.04
N THR A 98 -6.92 3.82 -5.28
CA THR A 98 -6.93 4.46 -6.61
C THR A 98 -5.75 4.10 -7.49
N MET A 99 -4.71 3.47 -6.92
CA MET A 99 -3.56 2.86 -7.63
C MET A 99 -2.71 3.82 -8.46
N GLU A 100 -2.76 5.14 -8.21
CA GLU A 100 -1.86 6.10 -8.84
C GLU A 100 -0.41 5.81 -8.42
N PHE A 101 0.51 5.76 -9.37
CA PHE A 101 1.93 5.53 -9.08
C PHE A 101 2.71 6.85 -9.22
N PRO A 102 3.14 7.47 -8.11
CA PRO A 102 3.76 8.78 -8.12
C PRO A 102 5.19 8.78 -8.68
N ASP A 103 5.71 9.97 -8.99
CA ASP A 103 7.14 10.18 -9.23
C ASP A 103 7.90 10.15 -7.89
N LEU A 104 8.19 8.94 -7.41
CA LEU A 104 8.90 8.75 -6.14
C LEU A 104 10.24 9.49 -6.08
N GLN A 105 11.01 9.47 -7.17
CA GLN A 105 12.32 10.15 -7.19
C GLN A 105 12.18 11.67 -7.12
N GLY A 106 11.20 12.24 -7.83
CA GLY A 106 10.89 13.67 -7.77
C GLY A 106 10.47 14.11 -6.37
N LEU A 107 9.54 13.37 -5.74
CA LEU A 107 9.08 13.65 -4.37
C LEU A 107 10.21 13.54 -3.35
N VAL A 108 11.04 12.49 -3.43
CA VAL A 108 12.19 12.28 -2.54
C VAL A 108 13.21 13.39 -2.71
N ALA A 109 13.52 13.79 -3.95
CA ALA A 109 14.46 14.86 -4.21
C ALA A 109 13.99 16.20 -3.64
N ALA A 110 12.71 16.54 -3.82
CA ALA A 110 12.11 17.76 -3.27
C ALA A 110 12.17 17.77 -1.72
N ALA A 111 11.80 16.67 -1.07
CA ALA A 111 11.89 16.54 0.39
C ALA A 111 13.35 16.67 0.89
N ARG A 112 14.29 15.97 0.25
CA ARG A 112 15.72 16.01 0.59
C ARG A 112 16.32 17.40 0.47
N ASN A 113 15.96 18.16 -0.57
CA ASN A 113 16.42 19.54 -0.76
C ASN A 113 16.01 20.48 0.37
N ARG A 114 14.98 20.11 1.13
CA ARG A 114 14.47 20.83 2.30
C ARG A 114 14.91 20.19 3.64
N GLY A 115 15.71 19.13 3.60
CA GLY A 115 16.15 18.40 4.81
C GLY A 115 15.02 17.66 5.51
N VAL A 116 13.97 17.27 4.78
CA VAL A 116 12.79 16.55 5.31
C VAL A 116 12.98 15.05 5.06
N LEU A 117 12.74 14.25 6.09
CA LEU A 117 12.83 12.78 6.01
C LEU A 117 11.66 12.20 5.21
N THR A 118 11.92 11.12 4.49
CA THR A 118 10.94 10.39 3.70
C THR A 118 10.76 8.97 4.21
N ALA A 119 9.50 8.55 4.37
CA ALA A 119 9.11 7.18 4.68
C ALA A 119 8.18 6.63 3.59
N LEU A 120 8.50 5.47 3.04
CA LEU A 120 7.69 4.80 2.02
C LEU A 120 6.96 3.61 2.62
N ASP A 121 5.64 3.57 2.47
CA ASP A 121 4.89 2.33 2.60
C ASP A 121 5.11 1.47 1.35
N ASN A 122 6.00 0.47 1.48
CA ASN A 122 6.34 -0.47 0.42
C ASN A 122 5.60 -1.81 0.56
N THR A 123 4.48 -1.82 1.25
CA THR A 123 3.69 -3.05 1.46
C THR A 123 3.26 -3.68 0.13
N TRP A 124 2.88 -2.86 -0.85
CA TRP A 124 2.51 -3.35 -2.18
C TRP A 124 3.71 -3.89 -2.95
N GLY A 125 4.83 -3.21 -2.92
CA GLY A 125 6.08 -3.61 -3.59
C GLY A 125 6.73 -4.83 -2.96
N ALA A 126 6.59 -4.99 -1.63
CA ALA A 126 7.08 -6.11 -0.83
C ALA A 126 8.58 -6.44 -1.02
N GLY A 127 9.39 -5.47 -1.47
CA GLY A 127 10.78 -5.72 -1.90
C GLY A 127 10.90 -6.59 -3.15
N VAL A 128 9.78 -7.03 -3.72
CA VAL A 128 9.72 -7.89 -4.93
C VAL A 128 9.50 -7.05 -6.18
N ALA A 129 8.49 -6.18 -6.21
CA ALA A 129 8.23 -5.35 -7.38
C ALA A 129 9.32 -4.31 -7.60
N PHE A 130 9.75 -3.66 -6.54
CA PHE A 130 10.86 -2.69 -6.54
C PHE A 130 11.47 -2.56 -5.14
N GLY A 131 12.70 -2.08 -5.08
CA GLY A 131 13.38 -1.77 -3.83
C GLY A 131 13.15 -0.33 -3.41
N ALA A 132 12.65 -0.10 -2.21
CA ALA A 132 12.34 1.23 -1.67
C ALA A 132 13.55 2.17 -1.69
N PHE A 133 14.70 1.69 -1.22
CA PHE A 133 15.92 2.49 -1.12
C PHE A 133 16.57 2.83 -2.47
N ALA A 134 16.21 2.14 -3.55
CA ALA A 134 16.60 2.53 -4.91
C ALA A 134 15.91 3.83 -5.36
N CYS A 135 14.76 4.16 -4.76
CA CYS A 135 14.07 5.44 -4.96
C CYS A 135 14.63 6.57 -4.09
N GLY A 136 15.56 6.25 -3.16
CA GLY A 136 16.26 7.23 -2.34
C GLY A 136 15.56 7.60 -1.04
N VAL A 137 14.55 6.86 -0.59
CA VAL A 137 13.86 7.10 0.69
C VAL A 137 14.77 6.80 1.89
N ASP A 138 14.48 7.43 3.04
CA ASP A 138 15.23 7.24 4.28
C ASP A 138 14.74 6.03 5.07
N ILE A 139 13.44 5.76 4.99
CA ILE A 139 12.74 4.70 5.72
C ILE A 139 11.80 3.97 4.76
N ALA A 140 11.76 2.63 4.86
CA ALA A 140 10.75 1.79 4.24
C ALA A 140 9.97 1.03 5.31
N MET A 141 8.65 0.97 5.21
CA MET A 141 7.83 0.10 6.02
C MET A 141 7.06 -0.91 5.18
N GLN A 142 6.73 -2.04 5.77
CA GLN A 142 5.81 -3.02 5.21
C GLN A 142 4.84 -3.54 6.27
N ALA A 143 3.60 -3.77 5.87
CA ALA A 143 2.72 -4.68 6.57
C ALA A 143 3.09 -6.13 6.17
N LEU A 144 3.91 -6.80 6.99
CA LEU A 144 4.30 -8.20 6.75
C LEU A 144 3.09 -9.16 6.78
N THR A 145 1.96 -8.69 7.29
CA THR A 145 0.61 -9.28 7.17
C THR A 145 0.24 -9.65 5.73
N LYS A 146 0.77 -8.92 4.75
CA LYS A 146 0.45 -9.08 3.33
C LYS A 146 1.33 -10.15 2.67
N PHE A 147 2.04 -9.80 1.60
CA PHE A 147 2.86 -10.74 0.82
C PHE A 147 3.90 -11.52 1.64
N PRO A 148 4.61 -10.93 2.63
CA PRO A 148 5.60 -11.69 3.39
C PRO A 148 5.01 -12.86 4.16
N SER A 149 3.88 -12.72 4.86
CA SER A 149 3.20 -13.85 5.51
C SER A 149 2.46 -14.73 4.50
N GLY A 150 1.73 -14.12 3.58
CA GLY A 150 1.04 -14.77 2.48
C GLY A 150 -0.11 -15.70 2.86
N GLY A 151 -0.29 -15.98 4.14
CA GLY A 151 -1.34 -16.87 4.66
C GLY A 151 -2.64 -16.14 5.03
N GLY A 152 -2.57 -14.82 5.28
CA GLY A 152 -3.69 -14.04 5.79
C GLY A 152 -4.00 -14.30 7.26
N ASP A 153 -3.05 -14.87 8.01
CA ASP A 153 -3.19 -15.39 9.37
C ASP A 153 -2.23 -14.73 10.38
N VAL A 154 -1.37 -13.81 9.93
CA VAL A 154 -0.41 -13.09 10.78
C VAL A 154 -0.64 -11.59 10.71
N LEU A 155 -0.61 -10.91 11.86
CA LEU A 155 -0.50 -9.46 11.96
C LEU A 155 0.92 -9.09 12.33
N MET A 156 1.64 -8.42 11.44
CA MET A 156 3.00 -7.96 11.68
C MET A 156 3.36 -6.82 10.72
N GLY A 157 4.24 -5.94 11.16
CA GLY A 157 4.85 -4.90 10.34
C GLY A 157 6.35 -4.86 10.52
N SER A 158 7.01 -4.13 9.64
CA SER A 158 8.45 -3.88 9.70
C SER A 158 8.76 -2.43 9.35
N VAL A 159 9.82 -1.91 9.95
CA VAL A 159 10.42 -0.61 9.62
C VAL A 159 11.89 -0.83 9.33
N THR A 160 12.33 -0.49 8.15
CA THR A 160 13.69 -0.71 7.65
C THR A 160 14.35 0.62 7.30
N THR A 161 15.63 0.78 7.58
CA THR A 161 16.44 1.94 7.18
C THR A 161 17.89 1.53 6.85
N ARG A 162 18.60 2.41 6.16
CA ARG A 162 20.04 2.32 5.91
C ARG A 162 20.88 3.17 6.88
N ASP A 163 20.22 4.03 7.64
CA ASP A 163 20.87 4.95 8.58
C ASP A 163 20.88 4.38 10.00
N ALA A 164 22.06 4.21 10.57
CA ALA A 164 22.23 3.64 11.91
C ALA A 164 21.65 4.54 13.02
N ALA A 165 21.67 5.86 12.86
CA ALA A 165 21.12 6.80 13.83
C ALA A 165 19.60 6.77 13.80
N LEU A 166 19.00 6.72 12.61
CA LEU A 166 17.54 6.52 12.45
C LEU A 166 17.11 5.17 13.04
N HIS A 167 17.86 4.09 12.75
CA HIS A 167 17.56 2.77 13.33
C HIS A 167 17.59 2.82 14.85
N GLN A 168 18.62 3.41 15.45
CA GLN A 168 18.73 3.53 16.91
C GLN A 168 17.54 4.31 17.50
N ARG A 169 17.12 5.40 16.85
CA ARG A 169 15.98 6.20 17.27
C ARG A 169 14.68 5.40 17.22
N LEU A 170 14.44 4.69 16.12
CA LEU A 170 13.27 3.79 15.95
C LEU A 170 13.28 2.69 17.00
N LYS A 171 14.41 2.02 17.20
CA LYS A 171 14.56 0.93 18.17
C LYS A 171 14.30 1.36 19.61
N LEU A 172 14.80 2.53 20.01
CA LEU A 172 14.56 3.06 21.35
C LEU A 172 13.09 3.40 21.57
N THR A 173 12.42 3.99 20.58
CA THR A 173 10.97 4.28 20.64
C THR A 173 10.15 3.00 20.65
N HIS A 174 10.49 2.03 19.79
CA HIS A 174 9.90 0.69 19.78
C HIS A 174 9.94 0.03 21.18
N MET A 175 11.11 0.05 21.80
CA MET A 175 11.31 -0.53 23.15
C MET A 175 10.46 0.19 24.19
N ARG A 176 10.40 1.53 24.16
CA ARG A 176 9.65 2.35 25.14
C ARG A 176 8.14 2.20 24.97
N LEU A 177 7.66 1.95 23.76
CA LEU A 177 6.24 1.70 23.47
C LEU A 177 5.84 0.22 23.66
N GLY A 178 6.80 -0.68 23.90
CA GLY A 178 6.52 -2.11 24.10
C GLY A 178 5.98 -2.81 22.84
N LEU A 179 6.43 -2.41 21.64
CA LEU A 179 5.92 -2.92 20.36
C LEU A 179 6.52 -4.29 19.96
N GLY A 180 6.70 -5.19 20.94
CA GLY A 180 7.23 -6.53 20.68
C GLY A 180 6.31 -7.40 19.81
N VAL A 181 6.90 -8.35 19.08
CA VAL A 181 6.19 -9.35 18.26
C VAL A 181 6.34 -10.74 18.86
N ALA A 182 5.33 -11.58 18.66
CA ALA A 182 5.38 -12.97 19.09
C ALA A 182 6.35 -13.79 18.23
N ALA A 183 7.13 -14.65 18.86
CA ALA A 183 8.11 -15.49 18.16
C ALA A 183 7.44 -16.47 17.17
N ASN A 184 6.24 -16.96 17.49
CA ASN A 184 5.45 -17.85 16.62
C ASN A 184 5.03 -17.13 15.33
N ASP A 185 4.57 -15.87 15.43
CA ASP A 185 4.20 -15.08 14.26
C ASP A 185 5.42 -14.77 13.39
N ALA A 186 6.56 -14.44 14.03
CA ALA A 186 7.81 -14.25 13.32
C ALA A 186 8.29 -15.53 12.60
N GLU A 187 8.07 -16.71 13.18
CA GLU A 187 8.36 -17.99 12.54
C GLU A 187 7.47 -18.22 11.31
N LEU A 188 6.16 -17.97 11.40
CA LEU A 188 5.24 -18.12 10.27
C LEU A 188 5.66 -17.25 9.09
N VAL A 189 6.00 -15.98 9.34
CA VAL A 189 6.51 -15.09 8.28
C VAL A 189 7.84 -15.62 7.72
N LEU A 190 8.79 -15.99 8.57
CA LEU A 190 10.11 -16.49 8.16
C LEU A 190 9.99 -17.74 7.27
N ARG A 191 9.09 -18.67 7.60
CA ARG A 191 8.78 -19.87 6.79
C ARG A 191 8.15 -19.55 5.46
N SER A 192 7.42 -18.43 5.35
CA SER A 192 6.74 -18.00 4.13
C SER A 192 7.68 -17.29 3.14
N LEU A 193 8.74 -16.63 3.63
CA LEU A 193 9.64 -15.82 2.77
C LEU A 193 10.26 -16.57 1.59
N PRO A 194 10.69 -17.84 1.67
CA PRO A 194 11.28 -18.56 0.53
C PRO A 194 10.35 -18.67 -0.68
N THR A 195 9.04 -18.61 -0.48
CA THR A 195 8.04 -18.68 -1.55
C THR A 195 7.45 -17.30 -1.93
N LEU A 196 7.92 -16.23 -1.31
CA LEU A 196 7.37 -14.88 -1.51
C LEU A 196 7.35 -14.48 -2.98
N ALA A 197 8.48 -14.59 -3.68
CA ALA A 197 8.57 -14.21 -5.09
C ALA A 197 7.64 -15.07 -5.98
N LEU A 198 7.60 -16.36 -5.75
CA LEU A 198 6.73 -17.28 -6.51
C LEU A 198 5.25 -16.91 -6.34
N ARG A 199 4.81 -16.63 -5.11
CA ARG A 199 3.44 -16.22 -4.80
C ARG A 199 3.12 -14.86 -5.40
N TYR A 200 4.01 -13.90 -5.25
CA TYR A 200 3.86 -12.55 -5.81
C TYR A 200 3.71 -12.61 -7.34
N GLU A 201 4.58 -13.34 -8.03
CA GLU A 201 4.54 -13.51 -9.49
C GLU A 201 3.28 -14.24 -9.97
N ALA A 202 2.81 -15.25 -9.24
CA ALA A 202 1.58 -15.95 -9.56
C ALA A 202 0.37 -14.99 -9.50
N GLN A 203 0.28 -14.22 -8.44
CA GLN A 203 -0.77 -13.21 -8.27
C GLN A 203 -0.66 -12.07 -9.29
N ASP A 204 0.56 -11.60 -9.61
CA ASP A 204 0.78 -10.58 -10.65
C ASP A 204 0.30 -11.08 -12.03
N ARG A 205 0.67 -12.29 -12.44
CA ARG A 205 0.20 -12.86 -13.71
C ARG A 205 -1.32 -12.97 -13.76
N ALA A 206 -1.93 -13.47 -12.70
CA ALA A 206 -3.38 -13.57 -12.59
C ALA A 206 -4.05 -12.18 -12.64
N GLY A 207 -3.50 -11.20 -11.89
CA GLY A 207 -3.98 -9.83 -11.87
C GLY A 207 -3.94 -9.15 -13.24
N ARG A 208 -2.83 -9.30 -13.97
CA ARG A 208 -2.72 -8.75 -15.33
C ARG A 208 -3.73 -9.38 -16.30
N ALA A 209 -3.89 -10.71 -16.25
CA ALA A 209 -4.83 -11.41 -17.11
C ALA A 209 -6.28 -10.95 -16.85
N LEU A 210 -6.68 -10.88 -15.57
CA LEU A 210 -8.03 -10.49 -15.19
C LEU A 210 -8.28 -9.00 -15.47
N ALA A 211 -7.32 -8.12 -15.17
CA ALA A 211 -7.41 -6.69 -15.45
C ALA A 211 -7.54 -6.42 -16.96
N SER A 212 -6.75 -7.11 -17.79
CA SER A 212 -6.85 -6.97 -19.25
C SER A 212 -8.21 -7.42 -19.79
N TRP A 213 -8.76 -8.50 -19.25
CA TRP A 213 -10.08 -8.97 -19.63
C TRP A 213 -11.17 -7.98 -19.17
N LEU A 214 -11.11 -7.48 -17.93
CA LEU A 214 -12.05 -6.49 -17.41
C LEU A 214 -12.05 -5.18 -18.23
N ALA A 215 -10.90 -4.79 -18.77
CA ALA A 215 -10.79 -3.63 -19.64
C ALA A 215 -11.59 -3.77 -20.97
N THR A 216 -12.01 -4.98 -21.34
CA THR A 216 -12.86 -5.23 -22.52
C THR A 216 -14.35 -5.24 -22.19
N ARG A 217 -14.72 -5.14 -20.91
CA ARG A 217 -16.11 -5.29 -20.47
C ARG A 217 -16.86 -3.96 -20.54
N PRO A 218 -18.08 -3.93 -21.12
CA PRO A 218 -18.90 -2.70 -21.23
C PRO A 218 -19.43 -2.21 -19.89
N GLU A 219 -19.37 -3.04 -18.84
CA GLU A 219 -19.76 -2.68 -17.49
C GLU A 219 -18.69 -1.86 -16.75
N VAL A 220 -17.46 -1.84 -17.28
CA VAL A 220 -16.26 -1.23 -16.70
C VAL A 220 -15.88 0.00 -17.48
N ALA A 221 -15.84 1.16 -16.83
CA ALA A 221 -15.38 2.40 -17.45
C ALA A 221 -13.85 2.49 -17.54
N ARG A 222 -13.14 1.99 -16.54
CA ARG A 222 -11.68 2.04 -16.48
C ARG A 222 -11.10 0.98 -15.55
N VAL A 223 -9.94 0.45 -15.91
CA VAL A 223 -9.15 -0.45 -15.05
C VAL A 223 -7.88 0.28 -14.62
N LEU A 224 -7.50 0.16 -13.35
CA LEU A 224 -6.48 0.99 -12.71
C LEU A 224 -5.26 0.20 -12.15
N PRO A 225 -4.78 -0.92 -12.75
CA PRO A 225 -3.50 -1.46 -12.32
C PRO A 225 -2.37 -0.57 -12.85
N PRO A 226 -1.34 -0.25 -12.06
CA PRO A 226 -0.24 0.60 -12.51
C PRO A 226 0.48 0.06 -13.75
N SER A 227 0.39 -1.26 -13.97
CA SER A 227 1.04 -1.97 -15.09
C SER A 227 0.38 -1.76 -16.45
N LEU A 228 -0.85 -1.27 -16.52
CA LEU A 228 -1.51 -1.03 -17.80
C LEU A 228 -1.19 0.37 -18.34
N PRO A 229 -0.86 0.47 -19.64
CA PRO A 229 -0.75 1.77 -20.31
C PRO A 229 -2.02 2.62 -20.12
N GLY A 230 -1.84 3.89 -19.82
CA GLY A 230 -2.95 4.80 -19.52
C GLY A 230 -3.41 4.84 -18.05
N SER A 231 -2.90 3.95 -17.19
CA SER A 231 -3.08 4.09 -15.74
C SER A 231 -2.28 5.30 -15.21
N PRO A 232 -2.80 6.00 -14.19
CA PRO A 232 -2.11 7.17 -13.64
C PRO A 232 -0.72 6.79 -13.11
N GLY A 233 0.32 7.41 -13.68
CA GLY A 233 1.71 7.17 -13.31
C GLY A 233 2.33 5.89 -13.88
N HIS A 234 1.73 5.26 -14.90
CA HIS A 234 2.28 4.07 -15.56
C HIS A 234 3.76 4.22 -15.94
N ALA A 235 4.19 5.38 -16.44
CA ALA A 235 5.58 5.62 -16.80
C ALA A 235 6.54 5.55 -15.59
N HIS A 236 6.11 5.99 -14.42
CA HIS A 236 6.89 5.88 -13.19
C HIS A 236 6.92 4.44 -12.70
N TRP A 237 5.77 3.73 -12.73
CA TRP A 237 5.74 2.30 -12.45
C TRP A 237 6.70 1.52 -13.37
N GLN A 238 6.65 1.75 -14.68
CA GLN A 238 7.50 1.07 -15.66
C GLN A 238 9.00 1.29 -15.42
N ARG A 239 9.37 2.46 -14.90
CA ARG A 239 10.76 2.80 -14.56
C ARG A 239 11.28 2.04 -13.34
N HIS A 240 10.43 1.81 -12.35
CA HIS A 240 10.85 1.29 -11.04
C HIS A 240 10.48 -0.18 -10.81
N CYS A 241 9.36 -0.63 -11.38
CA CYS A 241 8.77 -1.91 -11.02
C CYS A 241 8.97 -2.97 -12.10
N ARG A 242 9.22 -4.20 -11.64
CA ARG A 242 9.27 -5.40 -12.50
C ARG A 242 7.98 -6.23 -12.45
N ALA A 243 7.09 -5.93 -11.50
CA ALA A 243 5.84 -6.65 -11.27
C ALA A 243 4.77 -5.69 -10.72
N ALA A 244 3.50 -6.09 -10.72
CA ALA A 244 2.36 -5.24 -10.36
C ALA A 244 1.43 -5.84 -9.30
N ALA A 245 1.87 -6.83 -8.56
CA ALA A 245 1.06 -7.54 -7.58
C ALA A 245 -0.24 -8.13 -8.18
N GLY A 246 -1.02 -8.81 -7.39
CA GLY A 246 -2.36 -9.26 -7.75
C GLY A 246 -3.45 -8.34 -7.20
N LEU A 247 -3.16 -7.06 -7.10
CA LEU A 247 -4.05 -6.05 -6.53
C LEU A 247 -4.28 -4.94 -7.55
N PHE A 248 -5.53 -4.70 -7.91
CA PHE A 248 -5.92 -3.63 -8.81
C PHE A 248 -7.34 -3.16 -8.54
N SER A 249 -7.67 -2.00 -9.08
CA SER A 249 -9.02 -1.43 -8.97
C SER A 249 -9.65 -1.23 -10.34
N VAL A 250 -10.96 -1.24 -10.38
CA VAL A 250 -11.76 -0.89 -11.55
C VAL A 250 -12.77 0.18 -11.21
N MET A 251 -12.98 1.12 -12.11
CA MET A 251 -14.11 2.03 -12.08
C MET A 251 -15.25 1.39 -12.85
N MET A 252 -16.36 1.14 -12.18
CA MET A 252 -17.58 0.71 -12.84
C MET A 252 -18.15 1.85 -13.69
N ASP A 253 -18.82 1.50 -14.78
CA ASP A 253 -19.47 2.51 -15.63
C ASP A 253 -20.46 3.33 -14.78
N PRO A 254 -20.46 4.67 -14.86
CA PRO A 254 -21.30 5.54 -14.04
C PRO A 254 -22.82 5.32 -14.22
N ARG A 255 -23.25 4.59 -15.26
CA ARG A 255 -24.65 4.17 -15.42
C ARG A 255 -25.11 3.24 -14.29
N TRP A 256 -24.18 2.55 -13.63
CA TRP A 256 -24.46 1.65 -12.52
C TRP A 256 -24.48 2.40 -11.19
N SER A 257 -25.61 2.33 -10.48
CA SER A 257 -25.70 2.89 -9.13
C SER A 257 -24.82 2.11 -8.14
N ALA A 258 -24.45 2.74 -7.03
CA ALA A 258 -23.72 2.06 -5.97
C ALA A 258 -24.43 0.77 -5.51
N ALA A 259 -25.77 0.81 -5.34
CA ALA A 259 -26.54 -0.37 -4.97
C ALA A 259 -26.50 -1.48 -6.03
N ALA A 260 -26.40 -1.15 -7.34
CA ALA A 260 -26.19 -2.17 -8.37
C ALA A 260 -24.80 -2.80 -8.27
N VAL A 261 -23.78 -1.99 -7.99
CA VAL A 261 -22.41 -2.49 -7.78
C VAL A 261 -22.33 -3.36 -6.52
N ASP A 262 -23.04 -3.01 -5.44
CA ASP A 262 -23.12 -3.85 -4.23
C ASP A 262 -23.72 -5.21 -4.55
N ARG A 263 -24.85 -5.28 -5.31
CA ARG A 263 -25.44 -6.56 -5.75
C ARG A 263 -24.45 -7.38 -6.60
N PHE A 264 -23.71 -6.74 -7.49
CA PHE A 264 -22.65 -7.42 -8.26
C PHE A 264 -21.61 -8.04 -7.33
N VAL A 265 -21.08 -7.28 -6.37
CA VAL A 265 -20.06 -7.76 -5.44
C VAL A 265 -20.60 -8.89 -4.55
N GLU A 266 -21.85 -8.79 -4.08
CA GLU A 266 -22.51 -9.83 -3.28
C GLU A 266 -22.83 -11.11 -4.08
N ALA A 267 -22.99 -11.01 -5.40
CA ALA A 267 -23.23 -12.15 -6.28
C ALA A 267 -21.95 -12.99 -6.58
N LEU A 268 -20.76 -12.49 -6.26
CA LEU A 268 -19.50 -13.21 -6.40
C LEU A 268 -19.47 -14.41 -5.43
N ARG A 269 -18.95 -15.53 -5.89
CA ARG A 269 -18.91 -16.81 -5.15
C ARG A 269 -17.51 -17.21 -4.69
N LEU A 270 -16.51 -16.92 -5.51
CA LEU A 270 -15.10 -17.21 -5.23
C LEU A 270 -14.44 -16.04 -4.49
N PHE A 271 -14.69 -14.82 -4.97
CA PHE A 271 -14.24 -13.64 -4.25
C PHE A 271 -15.00 -13.48 -2.93
N ARG A 272 -14.26 -13.18 -1.87
CA ARG A 272 -14.84 -12.85 -0.55
C ARG A 272 -14.77 -11.36 -0.30
N LEU A 273 -15.77 -10.82 0.40
CA LEU A 273 -15.74 -9.44 0.86
C LEU A 273 -14.63 -9.26 1.90
N GLY A 274 -13.72 -8.32 1.65
CA GLY A 274 -12.62 -8.06 2.59
C GLY A 274 -11.71 -6.92 2.19
N TYR A 275 -11.29 -6.16 3.21
CA TYR A 275 -10.39 -5.01 3.04
C TYR A 275 -8.91 -5.40 2.96
N SER A 276 -8.55 -6.65 3.29
CA SER A 276 -7.17 -7.13 3.17
C SER A 276 -6.83 -7.52 1.73
N TRP A 277 -5.62 -8.04 1.52
CA TRP A 277 -5.11 -8.47 0.22
C TRP A 277 -3.82 -9.29 0.38
N ALA A 278 -3.30 -9.85 -0.72
CA ALA A 278 -2.10 -10.68 -0.79
C ALA A 278 -2.16 -12.02 -0.04
N GLY A 279 -3.35 -12.43 0.40
CA GLY A 279 -3.59 -13.75 0.96
C GLY A 279 -3.84 -14.81 -0.13
N PRO A 280 -4.11 -16.07 0.28
CA PRO A 280 -4.35 -17.18 -0.65
C PRO A 280 -5.74 -17.16 -1.30
N VAL A 281 -6.67 -16.39 -0.75
CA VAL A 281 -8.07 -16.27 -1.21
C VAL A 281 -8.30 -14.92 -1.86
N SER A 282 -9.00 -14.92 -3.00
CA SER A 282 -9.36 -13.69 -3.71
C SER A 282 -10.38 -12.87 -2.91
N LEU A 283 -10.11 -11.56 -2.80
CA LEU A 283 -10.95 -10.61 -2.08
C LEU A 283 -11.44 -9.50 -3.01
N VAL A 284 -12.59 -8.95 -2.68
CA VAL A 284 -13.20 -7.84 -3.39
C VAL A 284 -13.80 -6.85 -2.39
N VAL A 285 -13.76 -5.57 -2.73
CA VAL A 285 -14.43 -4.54 -1.93
C VAL A 285 -14.79 -3.32 -2.79
N PRO A 286 -16.05 -2.82 -2.73
CA PRO A 286 -16.45 -1.58 -3.35
C PRO A 286 -16.05 -0.37 -2.49
N TYR A 287 -15.80 0.77 -3.13
CA TYR A 287 -15.45 2.03 -2.49
C TYR A 287 -16.25 3.19 -3.09
N ASP A 288 -16.74 4.05 -2.20
CA ASP A 288 -17.20 5.40 -2.56
C ASP A 288 -16.00 6.37 -2.45
N LEU A 289 -15.48 6.80 -3.59
CA LEU A 289 -14.33 7.70 -3.64
C LEU A 289 -14.60 9.08 -3.05
N ALA A 290 -15.86 9.54 -3.01
CA ALA A 290 -16.22 10.82 -2.42
C ALA A 290 -15.97 10.86 -0.90
N THR A 291 -15.98 9.70 -0.23
CA THR A 291 -15.64 9.58 1.19
C THR A 291 -14.13 9.60 1.46
N MET A 292 -13.34 9.33 0.43
CA MET A 292 -11.89 9.19 0.53
C MET A 292 -11.14 10.48 0.16
N ARG A 293 -11.58 11.16 -0.91
CA ARG A 293 -10.89 12.32 -1.49
C ARG A 293 -11.90 13.30 -2.09
N SER A 294 -11.72 14.59 -1.84
CA SER A 294 -12.55 15.66 -2.40
C SER A 294 -11.69 16.67 -3.19
N PRO A 295 -11.94 16.87 -4.49
CA PRO A 295 -12.89 16.11 -5.33
C PRO A 295 -12.42 14.66 -5.55
N PRO A 296 -13.35 13.72 -5.83
CA PRO A 296 -12.97 12.36 -6.15
C PRO A 296 -12.23 12.33 -7.51
N PRO A 297 -11.15 11.51 -7.64
CA PRO A 297 -10.33 11.49 -8.86
C PRO A 297 -11.04 10.85 -10.06
N HIS A 298 -12.11 10.10 -9.81
CA HIS A 298 -12.91 9.40 -10.82
C HIS A 298 -14.40 9.47 -10.47
N ALA A 299 -15.25 9.45 -11.49
CA ALA A 299 -16.70 9.33 -11.33
C ALA A 299 -17.14 7.85 -11.27
N GLY A 300 -18.15 7.54 -10.47
CA GLY A 300 -18.69 6.18 -10.31
C GLY A 300 -18.13 5.45 -9.10
N THR A 301 -18.56 4.20 -8.93
CA THR A 301 -18.13 3.31 -7.85
C THR A 301 -16.85 2.58 -8.25
N LEU A 302 -15.86 2.61 -7.37
CA LEU A 302 -14.63 1.84 -7.55
C LEU A 302 -14.80 0.46 -6.89
N VAL A 303 -14.33 -0.59 -7.57
CA VAL A 303 -14.24 -1.95 -7.00
C VAL A 303 -12.78 -2.38 -7.02
N ARG A 304 -12.23 -2.72 -5.86
CA ARG A 304 -10.86 -3.24 -5.74
C ARG A 304 -10.88 -4.75 -5.67
N PHE A 305 -10.06 -5.38 -6.51
CA PHE A 305 -9.82 -6.81 -6.55
C PHE A 305 -8.44 -7.14 -6.01
N SER A 306 -8.36 -8.12 -5.13
CA SER A 306 -7.12 -8.76 -4.69
C SER A 306 -7.18 -10.23 -5.03
N LEU A 307 -6.23 -10.71 -5.81
CA LEU A 307 -6.23 -12.09 -6.26
C LEU A 307 -5.50 -13.00 -5.28
N GLY A 308 -6.11 -14.15 -5.01
CA GLY A 308 -5.52 -15.29 -4.34
C GLY A 308 -4.78 -16.21 -5.32
N PHE A 309 -4.97 -17.51 -5.16
CA PHE A 309 -4.33 -18.54 -5.98
C PHE A 309 -5.34 -19.38 -6.77
N GLU A 310 -6.59 -18.94 -6.84
CA GLU A 310 -7.62 -19.60 -7.65
C GLU A 310 -7.27 -19.48 -9.14
N ALA A 311 -7.74 -20.42 -9.95
CA ALA A 311 -7.51 -20.39 -11.39
C ALA A 311 -8.16 -19.14 -12.03
N VAL A 312 -7.43 -18.46 -12.90
CA VAL A 312 -7.92 -17.22 -13.54
C VAL A 312 -9.23 -17.44 -14.30
N ALA A 313 -9.37 -18.60 -14.95
CA ALA A 313 -10.60 -18.93 -15.68
C ALA A 313 -11.82 -19.03 -14.76
N ASP A 314 -11.64 -19.56 -13.54
CA ASP A 314 -12.72 -19.69 -12.55
C ASP A 314 -13.09 -18.30 -11.99
N LEU A 315 -12.08 -17.47 -11.69
CA LEU A 315 -12.30 -16.08 -11.25
C LEU A 315 -13.02 -15.26 -12.32
N GLN A 316 -12.66 -15.47 -13.59
CA GLN A 316 -13.27 -14.82 -14.73
C GLN A 316 -14.74 -15.22 -14.88
N ALA A 317 -15.02 -16.53 -14.79
CA ALA A 317 -16.39 -17.06 -14.84
C ALA A 317 -17.23 -16.58 -13.65
N ASP A 318 -16.63 -16.45 -12.46
CA ASP A 318 -17.31 -15.91 -11.28
C ASP A 318 -17.71 -14.45 -11.47
N ILE A 319 -16.81 -13.61 -11.97
CA ILE A 319 -17.12 -12.22 -12.29
C ILE A 319 -18.20 -12.17 -13.39
N GLU A 320 -18.09 -12.96 -14.45
CA GLU A 320 -19.03 -12.93 -15.56
C GLU A 320 -20.45 -13.30 -15.13
N GLN A 321 -20.61 -14.29 -14.25
CA GLN A 321 -21.94 -14.61 -13.70
C GLN A 321 -22.47 -13.52 -12.80
N ALA A 322 -21.60 -12.87 -11.98
CA ALA A 322 -21.99 -11.82 -11.05
C ALA A 322 -22.37 -10.50 -11.75
N LEU A 323 -21.75 -10.16 -12.89
CA LEU A 323 -22.11 -8.97 -13.69
C LEU A 323 -23.58 -8.95 -14.10
N ARG A 324 -24.27 -10.09 -14.19
CA ARG A 324 -25.72 -10.16 -14.45
C ARG A 324 -26.56 -9.55 -13.34
N ALA A 325 -26.01 -9.41 -12.14
CA ALA A 325 -26.71 -8.80 -11.01
C ALA A 325 -26.68 -7.24 -11.02
N LEU A 326 -25.96 -6.64 -11.96
CA LEU A 326 -25.97 -5.19 -12.14
C LEU A 326 -27.32 -4.66 -12.61
N GLY A 327 -28.06 -5.42 -13.43
CA GLY A 327 -29.36 -4.99 -13.92
C GLY A 327 -30.23 -6.10 -14.48
#